data_91aa7d7dc3ec2350db86ce910a40fcbd
#
_entry.id   91aa7d7dc3ec2350db86ce910a40fcbd
#
_cell.length_a   1.000
_cell.length_b   1.000
_cell.length_c   1.000
_cell.angle_alpha   90.00
_cell.angle_beta   90.00
_cell.angle_gamma   90.00
#
_symmetry.space_group_name_H-M   'P 1'
#
loop_
_entity.id
_entity.type
_entity.pdbx_description
1 polymer ?
#
loop_
_entity_poly.entity_id
_entity_poly.type
_entity_poly.pdbx_seq_one_letter_code
_entity_poly.pdbx_strand_id
1 'polypeptide(L)'
;MKQHILVVDDESQIRELLSLYLSRQGYLVSTAATSAETLNILRGSQVHLVVLDIGLADEDGLKVLAALKAAHPDVRVIMLTGMGFVEDLLQEAHQQGADGYVSKVLPLEELLLAIQGTLRSNRTDSG
;
A
#
# COMPACT_ATOMS: atom_id res chain seq x y z
N MET A 1 -20.09 -1.91 4.64
CA MET A 1 -19.22 -0.73 4.76
C MET A 1 -18.08 -0.82 3.77
N LYS A 2 -17.69 0.31 3.22
CA LYS A 2 -16.56 0.34 2.30
C LYS A 2 -15.24 0.17 3.05
N GLN A 3 -14.37 -0.64 2.49
CA GLN A 3 -13.01 -0.74 3.01
C GLN A 3 -12.21 0.46 2.54
N HIS A 4 -11.32 0.93 3.40
CA HIS A 4 -10.57 2.16 3.18
C HIS A 4 -9.13 1.83 2.76
N ILE A 5 -8.74 2.32 1.61
CA ILE A 5 -7.40 2.14 1.05
C ILE A 5 -6.69 3.48 1.02
N LEU A 6 -5.45 3.49 1.49
CA LEU A 6 -4.59 4.66 1.44
C LEU A 6 -3.52 4.42 0.37
N VAL A 7 -3.45 5.31 -0.62
CA VAL A 7 -2.44 5.24 -1.68
C VAL A 7 -1.33 6.23 -1.34
N VAL A 8 -0.11 5.72 -1.21
CA VAL A 8 1.06 6.54 -0.88
C VAL A 8 2.04 6.51 -2.05
N ASP A 9 2.16 7.62 -2.75
CA ASP A 9 3.02 7.76 -3.92
C ASP A 9 3.35 9.23 -4.08
N ASP A 10 4.60 9.56 -4.41
CA ASP A 10 5.00 10.95 -4.60
C ASP A 10 4.56 11.51 -5.94
N GLU A 11 4.17 10.66 -6.88
CA GLU A 11 3.67 11.10 -8.19
C GLU A 11 2.17 11.37 -8.13
N SER A 12 1.78 12.64 -8.34
CA SER A 12 0.37 13.02 -8.24
C SER A 12 -0.48 12.29 -9.28
N GLN A 13 0.06 12.03 -10.46
CA GLN A 13 -0.68 11.34 -11.52
C GLN A 13 -1.03 9.90 -11.10
N ILE A 14 -0.13 9.23 -10.42
CA ILE A 14 -0.38 7.87 -9.92
C ILE A 14 -1.43 7.91 -8.82
N ARG A 15 -1.33 8.86 -7.88
CA ARG A 15 -2.34 9.00 -6.82
C ARG A 15 -3.73 9.23 -7.41
N GLU A 16 -3.84 10.12 -8.40
CA GLU A 16 -5.12 10.41 -9.03
C GLU A 16 -5.68 9.20 -9.77
N LEU A 17 -4.83 8.53 -10.55
CA LEU A 17 -5.24 7.36 -11.31
C LEU A 17 -5.74 6.25 -10.39
N LEU A 18 -4.96 5.91 -9.37
CA LEU A 18 -5.33 4.83 -8.46
C LEU A 18 -6.54 5.20 -7.61
N SER A 19 -6.65 6.46 -7.19
CA SER A 19 -7.81 6.93 -6.44
C SER A 19 -9.08 6.77 -7.25
N LEU A 20 -9.06 7.20 -8.51
CA LEU A 20 -10.22 7.09 -9.38
C LEU A 20 -10.58 5.63 -9.65
N TYR A 21 -9.59 4.83 -9.99
CA TYR A 21 -9.81 3.43 -10.32
C TYR A 21 -10.39 2.66 -9.13
N LEU A 22 -9.74 2.79 -7.96
CA LEU A 22 -10.16 2.04 -6.78
C LEU A 22 -11.50 2.54 -6.22
N SER A 23 -11.77 3.84 -6.32
CA SER A 23 -13.08 4.37 -5.93
C SER A 23 -14.20 3.76 -6.75
N ARG A 24 -13.96 3.56 -8.04
CA ARG A 24 -14.94 2.92 -8.93
C ARG A 24 -15.16 1.46 -8.61
N GLN A 25 -14.19 0.84 -7.93
CA GLN A 25 -14.31 -0.55 -7.50
C GLN A 25 -15.02 -0.69 -6.15
N GLY A 26 -15.46 0.41 -5.57
CA GLY A 26 -16.24 0.39 -4.34
C GLY A 26 -15.44 0.66 -3.07
N TYR A 27 -14.17 1.06 -3.18
CA TYR A 27 -13.37 1.40 -2.00
C TYR A 27 -13.47 2.87 -1.65
N LEU A 28 -13.30 3.16 -0.37
CA LEU A 28 -13.02 4.51 0.09
C LEU A 28 -11.51 4.72 -0.07
N VAL A 29 -11.09 5.80 -0.71
CA VAL A 29 -9.67 6.01 -1.01
C VAL A 29 -9.18 7.33 -0.47
N SER A 30 -8.06 7.29 0.26
CA SER A 30 -7.30 8.47 0.64
C SER A 30 -5.93 8.39 -0.02
N THR A 31 -5.27 9.53 -0.14
CA THR A 31 -3.94 9.59 -0.76
C THR A 31 -2.98 10.36 0.11
N ALA A 32 -1.69 10.02 0.00
CA ALA A 32 -0.60 10.71 0.68
C ALA A 32 0.62 10.72 -0.22
N ALA A 33 1.43 11.76 -0.09
CA ALA A 33 2.66 11.89 -0.87
C ALA A 33 3.91 11.61 -0.04
N THR A 34 3.80 11.61 1.28
CA THR A 34 4.94 11.47 2.20
C THR A 34 4.59 10.53 3.35
N SER A 35 5.62 10.11 4.09
CA SER A 35 5.41 9.28 5.29
C SER A 35 4.68 10.05 6.38
N ALA A 36 4.95 11.35 6.51
CA ALA A 36 4.30 12.18 7.51
C ALA A 36 2.80 12.25 7.27
N GLU A 37 2.38 12.48 6.02
CA GLU A 37 0.96 12.48 5.66
C GLU A 37 0.33 11.11 5.91
N THR A 38 1.05 10.05 5.56
CA THR A 38 0.59 8.69 5.76
C THR A 38 0.28 8.41 7.23
N LEU A 39 1.24 8.70 8.11
CA LEU A 39 1.05 8.44 9.54
C LEU A 39 -0.04 9.32 10.12
N ASN A 40 -0.18 10.56 9.64
CA ASN A 40 -1.23 11.45 10.08
C ASN A 40 -2.62 10.88 9.73
N ILE A 41 -2.79 10.38 8.51
CA ILE A 41 -4.06 9.78 8.07
C ILE A 41 -4.37 8.53 8.90
N LEU A 42 -3.36 7.69 9.12
CA LEU A 42 -3.55 6.45 9.88
C LEU A 42 -3.94 6.71 11.33
N ARG A 43 -3.49 7.82 11.92
CA ARG A 43 -3.89 8.18 13.28
C ARG A 43 -5.34 8.62 13.36
N GLY A 44 -5.85 9.24 12.31
CA GLY A 44 -7.18 9.85 12.32
C GLY A 44 -8.28 9.04 11.66
N SER A 45 -7.94 7.95 10.96
CA SER A 45 -8.89 7.19 10.17
C SER A 45 -8.58 5.71 10.24
N GLN A 46 -9.62 4.89 10.16
CA GLN A 46 -9.43 3.45 10.05
C GLN A 46 -9.10 3.11 8.60
N VAL A 47 -7.86 2.74 8.34
CA VAL A 47 -7.40 2.31 7.03
C VAL A 47 -7.18 0.80 7.07
N HIS A 48 -7.70 0.11 6.08
CA HIS A 48 -7.61 -1.35 6.02
C HIS A 48 -6.37 -1.81 5.26
N LEU A 49 -5.96 -1.04 4.26
CA LEU A 49 -4.82 -1.40 3.42
C LEU A 49 -4.13 -0.15 2.90
N VAL A 50 -2.80 -0.20 2.85
CA VAL A 50 -1.98 0.86 2.27
C VAL A 50 -1.30 0.32 1.01
N VAL A 51 -1.40 1.05 -0.09
CA VAL A 51 -0.61 0.80 -1.29
C VAL A 51 0.56 1.78 -1.22
N LEU A 52 1.76 1.28 -1.02
CA LEU A 52 2.93 2.08 -0.71
C LEU A 52 3.99 1.97 -1.80
N ASP A 53 4.34 3.11 -2.40
CA ASP A 53 5.42 3.17 -3.38
C ASP A 53 6.77 2.93 -2.68
N ILE A 54 7.54 1.97 -3.19
CA ILE A 54 8.84 1.65 -2.63
C ILE A 54 9.87 2.77 -2.91
N GLY A 55 9.67 3.53 -3.98
CA GLY A 55 10.61 4.56 -4.41
C GLY A 55 10.09 5.98 -4.22
N LEU A 56 9.70 6.34 -3.00
CA LEU A 56 9.32 7.72 -2.70
C LEU A 56 10.51 8.66 -2.91
N ALA A 57 10.23 9.87 -3.41
CA ALA A 57 11.27 10.79 -3.88
C ALA A 57 12.35 11.10 -2.83
N ASP A 58 11.93 11.39 -1.61
CA ASP A 58 12.85 11.80 -0.55
C ASP A 58 12.93 10.80 0.59
N GLU A 59 12.31 9.63 0.42
CA GLU A 59 12.19 8.66 1.50
C GLU A 59 12.35 7.24 0.96
N ASP A 60 12.94 6.38 1.77
CA ASP A 60 13.03 4.96 1.45
C ASP A 60 11.70 4.29 1.82
N GLY A 61 10.98 3.78 0.82
CA GLY A 61 9.69 3.13 1.04
C GLY A 61 9.76 1.96 2.00
N LEU A 62 10.89 1.24 2.04
CA LEU A 62 11.05 0.14 2.99
C LEU A 62 11.14 0.63 4.43
N LYS A 63 11.75 1.80 4.66
CA LYS A 63 11.76 2.40 5.99
C LYS A 63 10.39 2.90 6.39
N VAL A 64 9.64 3.46 5.43
CA VAL A 64 8.26 3.88 5.69
C VAL A 64 7.42 2.66 6.05
N LEU A 65 7.59 1.56 5.33
CA LEU A 65 6.89 0.30 5.63
C LEU A 65 7.18 -0.16 7.06
N ALA A 66 8.45 -0.17 7.46
CA ALA A 66 8.83 -0.60 8.80
C ALA A 66 8.19 0.28 9.88
N ALA A 67 8.23 1.60 9.68
CA ALA A 67 7.63 2.55 10.63
C ALA A 67 6.11 2.39 10.71
N LEU A 68 5.48 2.20 9.56
CA LEU A 68 4.04 2.00 9.47
C LEU A 68 3.62 0.73 10.22
N LYS A 69 4.30 -0.36 9.97
CA LYS A 69 3.98 -1.63 10.61
C LYS A 69 4.26 -1.61 12.12
N ALA A 70 5.28 -0.88 12.55
CA ALA A 70 5.56 -0.73 13.97
C ALA A 70 4.43 0.02 14.69
N ALA A 71 3.90 1.07 14.07
CA ALA A 71 2.84 1.90 14.64
C ALA A 71 1.44 1.30 14.44
N HIS A 72 1.23 0.59 13.33
CA HIS A 72 -0.08 0.07 12.94
C HIS A 72 0.06 -1.36 12.40
N PRO A 73 0.34 -2.34 13.28
CA PRO A 73 0.66 -3.70 12.83
C PRO A 73 -0.47 -4.43 12.12
N ASP A 74 -1.72 -3.99 12.34
CA ASP A 74 -2.88 -4.65 11.72
C ASP A 74 -3.21 -4.13 10.33
N VAL A 75 -2.62 -3.01 9.93
CA VAL A 75 -2.85 -2.46 8.60
C VAL A 75 -2.08 -3.29 7.57
N ARG A 76 -2.76 -3.69 6.51
CA ARG A 76 -2.13 -4.46 5.45
C ARG A 76 -1.43 -3.53 4.46
N VAL A 77 -0.32 -3.98 3.90
CA VAL A 77 0.48 -3.16 2.99
C VAL A 77 0.83 -3.93 1.74
N ILE A 78 0.54 -3.33 0.59
CA ILE A 78 1.01 -3.82 -0.70
C ILE A 78 2.04 -2.82 -1.20
N MET A 79 3.24 -3.31 -1.49
CA MET A 79 4.29 -2.47 -2.04
C MET A 79 4.09 -2.30 -3.54
N LEU A 80 4.33 -1.10 -4.03
CA LEU A 80 4.20 -0.75 -5.45
C LEU A 80 5.57 -0.32 -5.95
N THR A 81 6.02 -0.88 -7.06
CA THR A 81 7.35 -0.56 -7.58
C THR A 81 7.31 -0.24 -9.07
N GLY A 82 8.05 0.78 -9.48
CA GLY A 82 8.26 1.10 -10.89
C GLY A 82 9.46 0.38 -11.50
N MET A 83 10.23 -0.33 -10.68
CA MET A 83 11.48 -0.96 -11.13
C MET A 83 11.34 -2.45 -11.44
N GLY A 84 10.12 -2.98 -11.43
CA GLY A 84 9.89 -4.40 -11.61
C GLY A 84 10.21 -5.18 -10.34
N PHE A 85 10.34 -6.49 -10.48
CA PHE A 85 10.58 -7.35 -9.33
C PHE A 85 12.07 -7.58 -9.14
N VAL A 86 12.64 -6.90 -8.15
CA VAL A 86 14.02 -7.12 -7.70
C VAL A 86 13.93 -8.02 -6.48
N GLU A 87 14.47 -9.21 -6.57
CA GLU A 87 14.28 -10.24 -5.55
C GLU A 87 14.69 -9.79 -4.15
N ASP A 88 15.83 -9.10 -4.04
CA ASP A 88 16.30 -8.62 -2.74
C ASP A 88 15.31 -7.64 -2.11
N LEU A 89 14.70 -6.77 -2.92
CA LEU A 89 13.70 -5.82 -2.43
C LEU A 89 12.41 -6.54 -2.03
N LEU A 90 12.03 -7.56 -2.78
CA LEU A 90 10.86 -8.38 -2.43
C LEU A 90 11.06 -9.06 -1.09
N GLN A 91 12.22 -9.66 -0.87
CA GLN A 91 12.51 -10.34 0.38
C GLN A 91 12.54 -9.36 1.54
N GLU A 92 13.18 -8.22 1.37
CA GLU A 92 13.25 -7.22 2.42
C GLU A 92 11.86 -6.69 2.75
N ALA A 93 11.03 -6.38 1.75
CA ALA A 93 9.67 -5.92 1.97
C ALA A 93 8.86 -6.97 2.74
N HIS A 94 8.98 -8.22 2.36
CA HIS A 94 8.29 -9.31 3.06
C HIS A 94 8.73 -9.41 4.52
N GLN A 95 10.05 -9.31 4.77
CA GLN A 95 10.59 -9.35 6.13
C GLN A 95 10.11 -8.18 6.98
N GLN A 96 9.88 -7.03 6.35
CA GLN A 96 9.37 -5.84 7.03
C GLN A 96 7.85 -5.88 7.21
N GLY A 97 7.19 -6.93 6.73
CA GLY A 97 5.77 -7.13 6.97
C GLY A 97 4.84 -6.78 5.83
N ALA A 98 5.37 -6.57 4.61
CA ALA A 98 4.51 -6.33 3.46
C ALA A 98 3.67 -7.57 3.15
N ASP A 99 2.41 -7.35 2.81
CA ASP A 99 1.47 -8.43 2.49
C ASP A 99 1.45 -8.76 1.01
N GLY A 100 1.94 -7.87 0.17
CA GLY A 100 2.00 -8.07 -1.26
C GLY A 100 2.95 -7.10 -1.93
N TYR A 101 3.17 -7.31 -3.22
CA TYR A 101 4.14 -6.55 -3.99
C TYR A 101 3.67 -6.53 -5.45
N VAL A 102 3.43 -5.36 -6.01
CA VAL A 102 2.89 -5.20 -7.36
C VAL A 102 3.72 -4.21 -8.14
N SER A 103 3.91 -4.47 -9.42
CA SER A 103 4.63 -3.56 -10.32
C SER A 103 3.70 -2.46 -10.83
N LYS A 104 4.21 -1.23 -10.91
CA LYS A 104 3.48 -0.10 -11.50
C LYS A 104 3.23 -0.26 -13.00
N VAL A 105 4.02 -1.12 -13.67
CA VAL A 105 3.88 -1.32 -15.11
C VAL A 105 2.88 -2.39 -15.48
N LEU A 106 2.35 -3.12 -14.50
CA LEU A 106 1.30 -4.11 -14.75
C LEU A 106 -0.06 -3.42 -14.85
N PRO A 107 -1.05 -4.05 -15.49
CA PRO A 107 -2.40 -3.49 -15.55
C PRO A 107 -2.98 -3.25 -14.16
N LEU A 108 -3.85 -2.25 -14.05
CA LEU A 108 -4.51 -1.93 -12.79
C LEU A 108 -5.27 -3.11 -12.20
N GLU A 109 -5.75 -4.02 -13.04
CA GLU A 109 -6.41 -5.25 -12.58
C GLU A 109 -5.53 -6.08 -11.66
N GLU A 110 -4.22 -6.11 -11.93
CA GLU A 110 -3.29 -6.88 -11.09
C GLU A 110 -3.24 -6.31 -9.68
N LEU A 111 -3.21 -4.98 -9.57
CA LEU A 111 -3.26 -4.32 -8.28
C LEU A 111 -4.59 -4.61 -7.58
N LEU A 112 -5.70 -4.53 -8.32
CA LEU A 112 -7.01 -4.82 -7.75
C LEU A 112 -7.08 -6.24 -7.21
N LEU A 113 -6.59 -7.22 -7.97
CA LEU A 113 -6.58 -8.61 -7.53
C LEU A 113 -5.72 -8.80 -6.28
N ALA A 114 -4.57 -8.14 -6.22
CA ALA A 114 -3.71 -8.20 -5.04
C ALA A 114 -4.41 -7.60 -3.82
N ILE A 115 -5.09 -6.47 -3.99
CA ILE A 115 -5.85 -5.82 -2.90
C ILE A 115 -6.96 -6.75 -2.43
N GLN A 116 -7.75 -7.28 -3.34
CA GLN A 116 -8.87 -8.16 -2.99
C GLN A 116 -8.39 -9.40 -2.27
N GLY A 117 -7.32 -10.02 -2.77
CA GLY A 117 -6.75 -11.20 -2.14
C GLY A 117 -6.22 -10.92 -0.74
N THR A 118 -5.54 -9.80 -0.57
CA THR A 118 -4.98 -9.40 0.72
C THR A 118 -6.08 -9.10 1.74
N LEU A 119 -7.12 -8.39 1.32
CA LEU A 119 -8.22 -8.04 2.22
C LEU A 119 -9.06 -9.25 2.62
N ARG A 120 -9.15 -10.26 1.76
CA ARG A 120 -9.86 -11.50 2.09
C ARG A 120 -9.04 -12.40 2.98
N SER A 121 -7.72 -12.25 2.98
CA SER A 121 -6.85 -13.07 3.81
C SER A 121 -7.11 -12.74 5.27
N ASN A 122 -7.35 -13.77 6.07
CA ASN A 122 -7.63 -13.58 7.48
C ASN A 122 -6.40 -13.94 8.29
N ARG A 123 -5.64 -12.92 8.70
CA ARG A 123 -4.41 -13.14 9.47
C ARG A 123 -4.66 -13.78 10.83
N THR A 124 -5.82 -13.53 11.41
CA THR A 124 -6.11 -14.08 12.73
C THR A 124 -6.31 -15.57 12.69
N ASP A 125 -6.75 -16.09 11.54
CA ASP A 125 -6.95 -17.53 11.37
C ASP A 125 -5.63 -18.25 11.15
N SER A 126 -4.62 -17.56 10.67
CA SER A 126 -3.32 -18.18 10.44
C SER A 126 -2.47 -18.22 11.70
N GLY A 127 -2.95 -17.59 12.72
CA GLY A 127 -2.26 -17.56 14.01
C GLY A 127 -2.30 -18.91 14.67
#